data_856eb01299f267a802a9f5a586492953
#
_entry.id   856eb01299f267a802a9f5a586492953
#
_cell.length_a   1.000
_cell.length_b   1.000
_cell.length_c   1.000
_cell.angle_alpha   90.00
_cell.angle_beta   90.00
_cell.angle_gamma   90.00
#
_symmetry.space_group_name_H-M   'P 1'
#
loop_
_entity.id
_entity.type
_entity.pdbx_description
1 polymer ?
#
loop_
_entity_poly.entity_id
_entity_poly.type
_entity_poly.pdbx_seq_one_letter_code
_entity_poly.pdbx_strand_id
1 'polypeptide(L)'
;MAVSAFSSCNRIGWNWISKTRRHTACDEIFHCGVDAALFPSEDGTTQLMGSMTNMIQDNSTSQKVIVNGRAYALPQRPAAVICLDGCDPDYLAAGLAAGELPGFARIAQEGFAGEALATLPTFTNPNNCSLVTGASPSVHGVSGNFYLDRSTGETVMVTGGKELRAPTILAGMAQAGVPTAVVTAKDKLRDALAKGLPIGPLGIAVSAQNANAARTDTHGIDDLPGLVGRREPDQYSADLSLFVLDVGVRLLEEGHARLLYLSLSDYVQHRFAPSAPEAHDFYRAVDVRIRRFMELGCLIGATADHGMHDMARPDNTPNVIFVGDVLDARFGFGTCRVICPITDPFVRHHGALGGFVRVHIGAGGPSAGDVIAHLSSFPEMEEVLTGAEACARHDLSPEMEGDVTVIARLGVALGARAAEHDLSALAGERLRSHGGIAEQRVPFLVSAPLDPVWRTAHPRLRNYDIFDAALNGAIA
;
A
#
# COMPACT_ATOMS: atom_id res chain seq x y z
N MET A 1 5.73 -22.45 49.20
CA MET A 1 4.79 -21.32 49.37
C MET A 1 5.40 -20.11 48.71
N ALA A 2 4.89 -19.73 47.54
CA ALA A 2 4.92 -18.38 46.98
C ALA A 2 4.20 -18.44 45.63
N VAL A 3 3.21 -17.63 45.51
CA VAL A 3 2.13 -17.65 44.49
C VAL A 3 2.61 -16.94 43.22
N SER A 4 2.33 -17.53 42.09
CA SER A 4 2.46 -16.99 40.75
C SER A 4 1.56 -15.76 40.56
N ALA A 5 2.09 -14.67 40.00
CA ALA A 5 1.30 -13.61 39.41
C ALA A 5 1.53 -13.62 37.89
N PHE A 6 0.54 -14.13 37.16
CA PHE A 6 0.43 -13.95 35.72
C PHE A 6 -0.09 -12.53 35.46
N SER A 7 0.75 -11.70 34.85
CA SER A 7 0.34 -10.42 34.30
C SER A 7 -0.26 -10.65 32.91
N SER A 8 -1.57 -10.50 32.80
CA SER A 8 -2.28 -10.47 31.53
C SER A 8 -1.96 -9.14 30.81
N CYS A 9 -1.26 -9.25 29.71
CA CYS A 9 -1.05 -8.13 28.80
C CYS A 9 -2.39 -7.84 28.07
N ASN A 10 -3.09 -6.80 28.49
CA ASN A 10 -4.28 -6.28 27.80
C ASN A 10 -3.86 -5.73 26.43
N ARG A 11 -4.35 -6.34 25.37
CA ARG A 11 -4.37 -5.74 24.03
C ARG A 11 -5.25 -4.50 24.09
N ILE A 12 -4.64 -3.34 23.97
CA ILE A 12 -5.36 -2.08 23.75
C ILE A 12 -5.78 -2.08 22.29
N GLY A 13 -6.98 -2.60 22.02
CA GLY A 13 -7.63 -2.42 20.72
C GLY A 13 -7.98 -0.93 20.53
N TRP A 14 -7.83 -0.45 19.31
CA TRP A 14 -8.24 0.89 18.90
C TRP A 14 -9.76 1.04 18.99
N ASN A 15 -10.28 1.30 20.19
CA ASN A 15 -11.67 1.71 20.39
C ASN A 15 -11.77 3.25 20.32
N TRP A 16 -11.94 3.77 19.13
CA TRP A 16 -12.32 5.15 18.92
C TRP A 16 -13.76 5.35 19.38
N ILE A 17 -13.93 6.09 20.46
CA ILE A 17 -15.24 6.48 21.01
C ILE A 17 -15.91 7.41 20.00
N SER A 18 -16.86 6.88 19.22
CA SER A 18 -17.82 7.71 18.49
C SER A 18 -18.76 8.37 19.52
N LYS A 19 -18.54 9.63 19.81
CA LYS A 19 -19.54 10.45 20.52
C LYS A 19 -20.71 10.73 19.58
N THR A 20 -21.68 9.83 19.52
CA THR A 20 -23.00 10.11 19.00
C THR A 20 -23.72 11.00 20.00
N ARG A 21 -23.86 12.29 19.68
CA ARG A 21 -24.87 13.15 20.30
C ARG A 21 -26.25 12.65 19.87
N ARG A 22 -27.02 12.15 20.82
CA ARG A 22 -28.45 11.91 20.64
C ARG A 22 -29.13 13.29 20.52
N HIS A 23 -29.70 13.58 19.36
CA HIS A 23 -30.76 14.55 19.24
C HIS A 23 -32.09 13.81 19.26
N THR A 24 -32.88 14.13 20.24
CA THR A 24 -34.27 13.71 20.42
C THR A 24 -35.13 14.17 19.25
N ALA A 25 -35.95 13.24 18.78
CA ALA A 25 -36.99 13.47 17.78
C ALA A 25 -38.06 14.44 18.30
N CYS A 26 -38.56 15.28 17.41
CA CYS A 26 -39.91 15.78 17.44
C CYS A 26 -40.57 15.50 16.10
N ASP A 27 -41.60 14.68 16.15
CA ASP A 27 -42.52 14.42 15.04
C ASP A 27 -43.39 15.66 14.81
N GLU A 28 -43.49 16.13 13.60
CA GLU A 28 -44.67 16.82 13.10
C GLU A 28 -44.95 16.44 11.66
N ILE A 29 -46.08 15.78 11.48
CA ILE A 29 -46.69 15.38 10.21
C ILE A 29 -47.40 16.60 9.63
N PHE A 30 -47.07 17.00 8.41
CA PHE A 30 -47.94 17.83 7.60
C PHE A 30 -48.24 17.14 6.28
N HIS A 31 -49.49 16.67 6.16
CA HIS A 31 -50.15 16.35 4.91
C HIS A 31 -50.55 17.64 4.22
N CYS A 32 -50.23 17.80 2.95
CA CYS A 32 -50.91 18.76 2.11
C CYS A 32 -51.23 18.09 0.75
N GLY A 33 -52.52 17.89 0.51
CA GLY A 33 -53.09 17.31 -0.69
C GLY A 33 -53.04 18.29 -1.86
N VAL A 34 -52.91 17.71 -3.02
CA VAL A 34 -53.00 18.43 -4.32
C VAL A 34 -54.30 18.09 -4.96
N ASP A 35 -55.18 19.07 -5.05
CA ASP A 35 -56.38 19.03 -5.88
C ASP A 35 -56.06 19.50 -7.32
N ALA A 36 -56.36 18.66 -8.29
CA ALA A 36 -56.31 19.01 -9.67
C ALA A 36 -57.64 19.63 -10.12
N ALA A 37 -57.61 20.78 -10.70
CA ALA A 37 -58.78 21.37 -11.41
C ALA A 37 -58.41 21.56 -12.90
N LEU A 38 -59.12 20.81 -13.73
CA LEU A 38 -59.23 21.00 -15.19
C LEU A 38 -60.29 22.03 -15.50
N PHE A 39 -60.01 22.96 -16.41
CA PHE A 39 -61.06 23.62 -17.24
C PHE A 39 -60.49 23.96 -18.64
N PRO A 40 -61.34 23.90 -19.71
CA PRO A 40 -60.90 23.86 -21.10
C PRO A 40 -61.11 25.18 -21.89
N SER A 41 -60.33 25.25 -22.98
CA SER A 41 -60.44 25.86 -24.31
C SER A 41 -61.07 27.26 -24.52
N GLU A 42 -60.50 28.09 -25.34
CA GLU A 42 -60.88 28.42 -26.72
C GLU A 42 -60.04 29.58 -27.31
N ASP A 43 -59.56 29.36 -28.51
CA ASP A 43 -59.24 30.31 -29.58
C ASP A 43 -58.45 31.60 -29.34
N GLY A 44 -57.39 31.76 -30.11
CA GLY A 44 -56.79 33.08 -30.37
C GLY A 44 -55.30 33.11 -30.68
N THR A 45 -54.95 33.09 -31.94
CA THR A 45 -53.63 33.41 -32.47
C THR A 45 -53.08 34.72 -31.88
N THR A 46 -51.90 34.61 -31.21
CA THR A 46 -51.04 35.79 -30.97
C THR A 46 -49.58 35.35 -30.95
N GLN A 47 -48.79 35.96 -31.76
CA GLN A 47 -47.35 35.83 -31.75
C GLN A 47 -46.79 36.19 -30.38
N LEU A 48 -46.08 35.31 -29.77
CA LEU A 48 -45.28 35.57 -28.57
C LEU A 48 -43.82 35.43 -28.90
N MET A 49 -43.12 36.57 -28.80
CA MET A 49 -41.69 36.62 -28.64
C MET A 49 -41.31 35.77 -27.45
N GLY A 50 -40.74 34.60 -27.69
CA GLY A 50 -40.18 33.76 -26.65
C GLY A 50 -38.89 34.38 -26.09
N SER A 51 -38.98 34.83 -24.85
CA SER A 51 -37.82 35.03 -24.01
C SER A 51 -37.12 33.68 -23.83
N MET A 52 -35.98 33.50 -24.50
CA MET A 52 -35.05 32.42 -24.23
C MET A 52 -34.44 32.62 -22.84
N THR A 53 -35.10 32.12 -21.81
CA THR A 53 -34.45 31.87 -20.55
C THR A 53 -33.50 30.70 -20.79
N ASN A 54 -32.21 31.03 -20.86
CA ASN A 54 -31.12 30.06 -20.81
C ASN A 54 -31.29 29.25 -19.52
N MET A 55 -31.87 28.08 -19.58
CA MET A 55 -31.60 27.02 -18.61
C MET A 55 -30.14 26.62 -18.82
N ILE A 56 -29.28 27.22 -18.03
CA ILE A 56 -27.94 26.68 -17.81
C ILE A 56 -28.20 25.30 -17.16
N GLN A 57 -28.18 24.25 -17.97
CA GLN A 57 -28.00 22.91 -17.45
C GLN A 57 -26.62 22.92 -16.77
N ASP A 58 -26.64 22.85 -15.46
CA ASP A 58 -25.46 22.60 -14.66
C ASP A 58 -24.96 21.19 -14.96
N ASN A 59 -24.22 21.05 -16.03
CA ASN A 59 -23.59 19.83 -16.49
C ASN A 59 -22.25 19.64 -15.76
N SER A 60 -22.23 19.83 -14.43
CA SER A 60 -21.09 19.44 -13.61
C SER A 60 -21.10 17.93 -13.32
N THR A 61 -21.17 17.11 -14.35
CA THR A 61 -20.64 15.74 -14.25
C THR A 61 -19.13 15.90 -14.14
N SER A 62 -18.59 15.89 -12.91
CA SER A 62 -17.16 15.92 -12.67
C SER A 62 -16.50 14.83 -13.53
N GLN A 63 -15.60 15.24 -14.42
CA GLN A 63 -14.88 14.31 -15.31
C GLN A 63 -14.20 13.23 -14.44
N LYS A 64 -14.38 11.96 -14.81
CA LYS A 64 -13.81 10.80 -14.13
C LYS A 64 -12.93 10.00 -15.07
N VAL A 65 -11.87 9.43 -14.50
CA VAL A 65 -10.97 8.48 -15.16
C VAL A 65 -11.35 7.08 -14.74
N ILE A 66 -11.55 6.17 -15.69
CA ILE A 66 -11.86 4.76 -15.37
C ILE A 66 -10.57 3.95 -15.51
N VAL A 67 -10.18 3.30 -14.41
CA VAL A 67 -8.99 2.43 -14.35
C VAL A 67 -9.37 1.13 -13.65
N ASN A 68 -9.10 0.00 -14.29
CA ASN A 68 -9.38 -1.35 -13.77
C ASN A 68 -10.81 -1.52 -13.23
N GLY A 69 -11.80 -0.93 -13.93
CA GLY A 69 -13.22 -1.00 -13.57
C GLY A 69 -13.65 -0.04 -12.47
N ARG A 70 -12.75 0.79 -11.90
CA ARG A 70 -13.06 1.84 -10.93
C ARG A 70 -13.01 3.22 -11.58
N ALA A 71 -13.94 4.10 -11.17
CA ALA A 71 -14.01 5.49 -11.64
C ALA A 71 -13.39 6.41 -10.57
N TYR A 72 -12.43 7.23 -10.98
CA TYR A 72 -11.73 8.18 -10.10
C TYR A 72 -12.03 9.61 -10.56
N ALA A 73 -12.47 10.47 -9.65
CA ALA A 73 -12.67 11.90 -9.92
C ALA A 73 -11.31 12.59 -10.09
N LEU A 74 -11.26 13.61 -10.96
CA LEU A 74 -10.07 14.44 -11.04
C LEU A 74 -9.89 15.23 -9.73
N PRO A 75 -8.66 15.40 -9.22
CA PRO A 75 -8.42 16.09 -7.96
C PRO A 75 -8.84 17.55 -8.05
N GLN A 76 -9.73 17.98 -7.15
CA GLN A 76 -10.21 19.37 -7.09
C GLN A 76 -9.17 20.32 -6.47
N ARG A 77 -8.29 19.79 -5.63
CA ARG A 77 -7.13 20.42 -5.01
C ARG A 77 -5.90 19.52 -5.15
N PRO A 78 -4.68 20.00 -4.92
CA PRO A 78 -3.52 19.11 -4.90
C PRO A 78 -3.76 17.90 -4.00
N ALA A 79 -3.35 16.72 -4.43
CA ALA A 79 -3.50 15.48 -3.67
C ALA A 79 -2.22 14.65 -3.69
N ALA A 80 -1.86 14.07 -2.54
CA ALA A 80 -0.73 13.17 -2.40
C ALA A 80 -1.18 11.86 -1.78
N VAL A 81 -0.88 10.75 -2.44
CA VAL A 81 -0.98 9.41 -1.86
C VAL A 81 0.41 8.98 -1.44
N ILE A 82 0.58 8.66 -0.16
CA ILE A 82 1.86 8.33 0.46
C ILE A 82 1.83 6.88 0.91
N CYS A 83 2.74 6.07 0.39
CA CYS A 83 3.03 4.73 0.89
C CYS A 83 4.14 4.82 1.94
N LEU A 84 3.78 4.61 3.20
CA LEU A 84 4.67 4.53 4.35
C LEU A 84 5.23 3.10 4.42
N ASP A 85 6.18 2.75 3.57
CA ASP A 85 6.73 1.39 3.40
C ASP A 85 7.06 0.74 4.75
N GLY A 86 6.52 -0.46 4.98
CA GLY A 86 6.72 -1.23 6.21
C GLY A 86 6.07 -0.65 7.49
N CYS A 87 5.19 0.33 7.35
CA CYS A 87 4.54 0.97 8.50
C CYS A 87 3.44 0.09 9.08
N ASP A 88 3.78 -0.71 10.10
CA ASP A 88 2.76 -1.31 10.97
C ASP A 88 2.02 -0.21 11.74
N PRO A 89 0.70 -0.34 12.00
CA PRO A 89 -0.06 0.62 12.79
C PRO A 89 0.57 0.98 14.16
N ASP A 90 1.30 0.06 14.74
CA ASP A 90 1.96 0.25 16.05
C ASP A 90 3.03 1.36 16.03
N TYR A 91 3.67 1.65 14.87
CA TYR A 91 4.60 2.78 14.76
C TYR A 91 3.91 4.12 14.96
N LEU A 92 2.76 4.32 14.29
CA LEU A 92 1.99 5.56 14.45
C LEU A 92 1.35 5.62 15.84
N ALA A 93 0.87 4.48 16.37
CA ALA A 93 0.31 4.40 17.71
C ALA A 93 1.32 4.82 18.79
N ALA A 94 2.56 4.33 18.72
CA ALA A 94 3.62 4.69 19.66
C ALA A 94 3.93 6.20 19.62
N GLY A 95 4.12 6.76 18.44
CA GLY A 95 4.41 8.20 18.30
C GLY A 95 3.24 9.11 18.69
N LEU A 96 1.98 8.70 18.38
CA LEU A 96 0.79 9.42 18.82
C LEU A 96 0.62 9.39 20.33
N ALA A 97 0.85 8.23 20.96
CA ALA A 97 0.79 8.09 22.42
C ALA A 97 1.86 8.95 23.13
N ALA A 98 3.02 9.12 22.51
CA ALA A 98 4.10 10.01 22.99
C ALA A 98 3.80 11.50 22.72
N GLY A 99 2.78 11.84 21.94
CA GLY A 99 2.47 13.21 21.54
C GLY A 99 3.42 13.81 20.51
N GLU A 100 4.17 12.97 19.81
CA GLU A 100 5.26 13.36 18.91
C GLU A 100 4.84 13.57 17.45
N LEU A 101 3.60 13.20 17.09
CA LEU A 101 3.09 13.21 15.72
C LEU A 101 1.88 14.15 15.56
N PRO A 102 2.05 15.47 15.72
CA PRO A 102 0.93 16.42 15.67
C PRO A 102 0.23 16.48 14.30
N GLY A 103 0.92 16.22 13.18
CA GLY A 103 0.33 16.15 11.86
C GLY A 103 -0.59 14.94 11.71
N PHE A 104 -0.14 13.75 12.09
CA PHE A 104 -0.97 12.55 12.10
C PHE A 104 -2.12 12.66 13.12
N ALA A 105 -1.88 13.27 14.28
CA ALA A 105 -2.93 13.55 15.26
C ALA A 105 -4.02 14.45 14.67
N ARG A 106 -3.65 15.48 13.90
CA ARG A 106 -4.58 16.34 13.19
C ARG A 106 -5.38 15.57 12.14
N ILE A 107 -4.75 14.72 11.34
CA ILE A 107 -5.46 13.84 10.38
C ILE A 107 -6.50 12.98 11.10
N ALA A 108 -6.13 12.40 12.24
CA ALA A 108 -7.03 11.56 13.03
C ALA A 108 -8.22 12.34 13.62
N GLN A 109 -8.05 13.61 13.93
CA GLN A 109 -9.09 14.48 14.54
C GLN A 109 -10.01 15.12 13.50
N GLU A 110 -9.45 15.61 12.40
CA GLU A 110 -10.14 16.40 11.38
C GLU A 110 -10.53 15.60 10.13
N GLY A 111 -9.87 14.47 9.90
CA GLY A 111 -10.05 13.62 8.73
C GLY A 111 -10.54 12.22 9.08
N PHE A 112 -9.92 11.22 8.45
CA PHE A 112 -10.17 9.81 8.71
C PHE A 112 -8.87 9.10 9.10
N ALA A 113 -8.91 8.33 10.19
CA ALA A 113 -7.86 7.42 10.60
C ALA A 113 -8.44 6.05 10.94
N GLY A 114 -7.89 5.01 10.35
CA GLY A 114 -8.30 3.63 10.54
C GLY A 114 -7.22 2.68 10.03
N GLU A 115 -7.60 1.43 9.84
CA GLU A 115 -6.74 0.38 9.32
C GLU A 115 -7.32 -0.19 8.02
N ALA A 116 -6.43 -0.69 7.17
CA ALA A 116 -6.75 -1.45 5.97
C ALA A 116 -5.98 -2.76 5.94
N LEU A 117 -6.32 -3.64 5.00
CA LEU A 117 -5.56 -4.84 4.73
C LEU A 117 -4.75 -4.65 3.44
N ALA A 118 -3.45 -4.83 3.54
CA ALA A 118 -2.56 -5.00 2.39
C ALA A 118 -2.89 -6.28 1.61
N THR A 119 -2.47 -6.38 0.36
CA THR A 119 -2.58 -7.63 -0.40
C THR A 119 -1.53 -8.63 0.06
N LEU A 120 -1.82 -9.93 -0.10
CA LEU A 120 -0.81 -10.97 0.03
C LEU A 120 -0.10 -11.19 -1.33
N PRO A 121 1.15 -11.67 -1.29
CA PRO A 121 2.03 -11.61 -0.13
C PRO A 121 2.31 -10.15 0.25
N THR A 122 2.49 -9.90 1.54
CA THR A 122 2.73 -8.56 2.08
C THR A 122 4.17 -8.11 1.79
N PHE A 123 4.45 -7.88 0.49
CA PHE A 123 5.74 -7.43 -0.05
C PHE A 123 5.58 -6.10 -0.79
N THR A 124 6.68 -5.39 -0.94
CA THR A 124 6.71 -4.04 -1.52
C THR A 124 6.17 -3.99 -2.94
N ASN A 125 6.66 -4.85 -3.87
CA ASN A 125 6.25 -4.76 -5.28
C ASN A 125 4.75 -5.06 -5.50
N PRO A 126 4.18 -6.18 -4.98
CA PRO A 126 2.75 -6.44 -5.14
C PRO A 126 1.87 -5.31 -4.63
N ASN A 127 2.18 -4.82 -3.43
CA ASN A 127 1.35 -3.83 -2.79
C ASN A 127 1.47 -2.44 -3.41
N ASN A 128 2.68 -1.99 -3.77
CA ASN A 128 2.84 -0.74 -4.52
C ASN A 128 2.12 -0.82 -5.89
N CYS A 129 2.21 -1.96 -6.61
CA CYS A 129 1.43 -2.18 -7.83
C CYS A 129 -0.08 -2.14 -7.55
N SER A 130 -0.55 -2.75 -6.46
CA SER A 130 -1.95 -2.68 -6.03
C SER A 130 -2.40 -1.24 -5.76
N LEU A 131 -1.59 -0.45 -5.05
CA LEU A 131 -1.87 0.94 -4.74
C LEU A 131 -2.07 1.77 -6.00
N VAL A 132 -1.13 1.72 -6.96
CA VAL A 132 -1.21 2.57 -8.17
C VAL A 132 -2.21 2.06 -9.21
N THR A 133 -2.65 0.80 -9.13
CA THR A 133 -3.67 0.25 -10.03
C THR A 133 -5.07 0.24 -9.43
N GLY A 134 -5.20 0.39 -8.10
CA GLY A 134 -6.45 0.25 -7.36
C GLY A 134 -7.03 -1.18 -7.44
N ALA A 135 -6.18 -2.20 -7.60
CA ALA A 135 -6.58 -3.57 -7.88
C ALA A 135 -5.70 -4.59 -7.16
N SER A 136 -6.15 -5.85 -7.08
CA SER A 136 -5.42 -6.97 -6.49
C SER A 136 -4.37 -7.57 -7.44
N PRO A 137 -3.43 -8.38 -6.93
CA PRO A 137 -2.46 -9.13 -7.73
C PRO A 137 -3.07 -9.97 -8.85
N SER A 138 -4.25 -10.54 -8.65
CA SER A 138 -4.97 -11.30 -9.71
C SER A 138 -5.29 -10.45 -10.94
N VAL A 139 -5.48 -9.15 -10.76
CA VAL A 139 -5.76 -8.20 -11.84
C VAL A 139 -4.46 -7.67 -12.45
N HIS A 140 -3.54 -7.16 -11.62
CA HIS A 140 -2.34 -6.47 -12.12
C HIS A 140 -1.15 -7.39 -12.41
N GLY A 141 -1.16 -8.64 -11.98
CA GLY A 141 -0.19 -9.66 -12.35
C GLY A 141 1.02 -9.82 -11.45
N VAL A 142 1.29 -8.90 -10.54
CA VAL A 142 2.49 -8.91 -9.69
C VAL A 142 2.15 -9.47 -8.31
N SER A 143 2.67 -10.66 -7.98
CA SER A 143 2.46 -11.34 -6.69
C SER A 143 3.76 -11.56 -5.90
N GLY A 144 4.82 -10.82 -6.16
CA GLY A 144 6.10 -10.94 -5.45
C GLY A 144 7.16 -10.06 -6.05
N ASN A 145 8.30 -9.97 -5.36
CA ASN A 145 9.51 -9.35 -5.91
C ASN A 145 10.29 -10.32 -6.81
N PHE A 146 10.06 -11.62 -6.60
CA PHE A 146 10.80 -12.71 -7.23
C PHE A 146 9.89 -13.94 -7.46
N TYR A 147 10.01 -14.59 -8.60
CA TYR A 147 9.20 -15.76 -8.92
C TYR A 147 9.95 -16.74 -9.85
N LEU A 148 9.42 -17.96 -9.98
CA LEU A 148 9.88 -18.96 -10.96
C LEU A 148 9.00 -18.87 -12.21
N ASP A 149 9.57 -18.51 -13.33
CA ASP A 149 8.91 -18.65 -14.64
C ASP A 149 8.88 -20.14 -15.03
N ARG A 150 7.70 -20.74 -14.93
CA ARG A 150 7.51 -22.17 -15.22
C ARG A 150 7.75 -22.54 -16.69
N SER A 151 7.64 -21.57 -17.59
CA SER A 151 7.83 -21.80 -19.02
C SER A 151 9.31 -21.96 -19.40
N THR A 152 10.19 -21.24 -18.69
CA THR A 152 11.65 -21.26 -18.90
C THR A 152 12.41 -22.05 -17.85
N GLY A 153 11.82 -22.27 -16.67
CA GLY A 153 12.49 -22.82 -15.49
C GLY A 153 13.43 -21.84 -14.78
N GLU A 154 13.48 -20.58 -15.26
CA GLU A 154 14.34 -19.54 -14.70
C GLU A 154 13.64 -18.77 -13.59
N THR A 155 14.42 -18.27 -12.64
CA THR A 155 13.91 -17.33 -11.64
C THR A 155 14.01 -15.91 -12.16
N VAL A 156 12.96 -15.14 -11.94
CA VAL A 156 12.80 -13.77 -12.46
C VAL A 156 12.65 -12.78 -11.30
N MET A 157 13.43 -11.71 -11.37
CA MET A 157 13.28 -10.53 -10.50
C MET A 157 12.31 -9.55 -11.14
N VAL A 158 11.32 -9.10 -10.38
CA VAL A 158 10.39 -8.05 -10.82
C VAL A 158 11.06 -6.69 -10.62
N THR A 159 11.60 -6.13 -11.70
CA THR A 159 12.39 -4.88 -11.68
C THR A 159 11.82 -3.77 -12.53
N GLY A 160 10.64 -3.95 -13.11
CA GLY A 160 10.08 -2.93 -14.00
C GLY A 160 8.61 -3.13 -14.27
N GLY A 161 8.10 -2.40 -15.27
CA GLY A 161 6.70 -2.44 -15.67
C GLY A 161 6.29 -3.62 -16.54
N LYS A 162 7.20 -4.58 -16.85
CA LYS A 162 6.91 -5.71 -17.76
C LYS A 162 5.83 -6.62 -17.16
N GLU A 163 5.99 -6.98 -15.89
CA GLU A 163 5.09 -7.89 -15.18
C GLU A 163 3.77 -7.24 -14.79
N LEU A 164 3.76 -5.91 -14.65
CA LEU A 164 2.55 -5.13 -14.37
C LEU A 164 1.66 -5.07 -15.62
N ARG A 165 0.60 -5.86 -15.67
CA ARG A 165 -0.28 -5.94 -16.85
C ARG A 165 -1.45 -4.94 -16.83
N ALA A 166 -1.77 -4.38 -15.68
CA ALA A 166 -2.85 -3.41 -15.52
C ALA A 166 -2.40 -1.97 -15.76
N PRO A 167 -3.28 -1.07 -16.26
CA PRO A 167 -3.02 0.37 -16.30
C PRO A 167 -2.96 0.98 -14.89
N THR A 168 -2.21 2.08 -14.74
CA THR A 168 -2.11 2.80 -13.48
C THR A 168 -3.07 4.00 -13.42
N ILE A 169 -3.54 4.31 -12.21
CA ILE A 169 -4.36 5.50 -11.93
C ILE A 169 -3.59 6.76 -12.33
N LEU A 170 -2.29 6.78 -12.06
CA LEU A 170 -1.38 7.89 -12.33
C LEU A 170 -1.30 8.19 -13.83
N ALA A 171 -1.12 7.18 -14.66
CA ALA A 171 -1.13 7.32 -16.11
C ALA A 171 -2.49 7.83 -16.62
N GLY A 172 -3.60 7.27 -16.11
CA GLY A 172 -4.94 7.72 -16.48
C GLY A 172 -5.19 9.18 -16.12
N MET A 173 -4.75 9.63 -14.93
CA MET A 173 -4.88 11.03 -14.50
C MET A 173 -4.04 11.97 -15.36
N ALA A 174 -2.80 11.63 -15.66
CA ALA A 174 -1.95 12.43 -16.54
C ALA A 174 -2.52 12.54 -17.96
N GLN A 175 -3.05 11.44 -18.52
CA GLN A 175 -3.74 11.42 -19.80
C GLN A 175 -5.01 12.28 -19.81
N ALA A 176 -5.67 12.44 -18.66
CA ALA A 176 -6.81 13.36 -18.48
C ALA A 176 -6.36 14.82 -18.22
N GLY A 177 -5.08 15.13 -18.34
CA GLY A 177 -4.55 16.50 -18.21
C GLY A 177 -4.17 16.92 -16.77
N VAL A 178 -4.12 15.98 -15.81
CA VAL A 178 -3.67 16.27 -14.44
C VAL A 178 -2.16 16.11 -14.36
N PRO A 179 -1.37 17.16 -14.03
CA PRO A 179 0.06 17.03 -13.77
C PRO A 179 0.29 16.04 -12.61
N THR A 180 0.96 14.94 -12.90
CA THR A 180 1.07 13.80 -12.01
C THR A 180 2.53 13.43 -11.78
N ALA A 181 2.92 13.15 -10.52
CA ALA A 181 4.28 12.75 -10.19
C ALA A 181 4.32 11.43 -9.42
N VAL A 182 5.31 10.61 -9.75
CA VAL A 182 5.73 9.42 -9.03
C VAL A 182 7.11 9.69 -8.45
N VAL A 183 7.24 9.62 -7.13
CA VAL A 183 8.53 9.74 -6.45
C VAL A 183 8.73 8.51 -5.56
N THR A 184 9.75 7.74 -5.84
CA THR A 184 10.04 6.50 -5.09
C THR A 184 11.36 6.61 -4.34
N ALA A 185 11.47 5.88 -3.23
CA ALA A 185 12.76 5.72 -2.57
C ALA A 185 13.71 4.87 -3.43
N LYS A 186 13.23 3.69 -3.90
CA LYS A 186 14.02 2.69 -4.65
C LYS A 186 13.76 2.80 -6.16
N ASP A 187 14.81 2.91 -6.97
CA ASP A 187 14.70 3.17 -8.42
C ASP A 187 14.02 2.04 -9.20
N LYS A 188 14.21 0.79 -8.79
CA LYS A 188 13.62 -0.38 -9.47
C LYS A 188 12.08 -0.35 -9.55
N LEU A 189 11.41 0.32 -8.60
CA LEU A 189 9.96 0.46 -8.60
C LEU A 189 9.47 1.58 -9.52
N ARG A 190 10.29 2.57 -9.78
CA ARG A 190 9.93 3.77 -10.56
C ARG A 190 9.26 3.41 -11.89
N ASP A 191 9.86 2.52 -12.67
CA ASP A 191 9.36 2.15 -13.99
C ASP A 191 8.03 1.40 -13.94
N ALA A 192 7.84 0.54 -12.92
CA ALA A 192 6.57 -0.16 -12.73
C ALA A 192 5.45 0.81 -12.36
N LEU A 193 5.69 1.71 -11.39
CA LEU A 193 4.70 2.65 -10.89
C LEU A 193 4.38 3.76 -11.90
N ALA A 194 5.34 4.13 -12.74
CA ALA A 194 5.17 5.09 -13.81
C ALA A 194 4.68 4.48 -15.13
N LYS A 195 4.31 3.19 -15.16
CA LYS A 195 3.85 2.53 -16.39
C LYS A 195 2.72 3.30 -17.05
N GLY A 196 2.95 3.72 -18.31
CA GLY A 196 1.98 4.47 -19.11
C GLY A 196 1.87 5.96 -18.77
N LEU A 197 2.65 6.44 -17.80
CA LEU A 197 2.72 7.87 -17.49
C LEU A 197 3.41 8.62 -18.64
N PRO A 198 2.80 9.66 -19.24
CA PRO A 198 3.42 10.44 -20.30
C PRO A 198 4.48 11.37 -19.68
N ILE A 199 5.75 10.97 -19.75
CA ILE A 199 6.86 11.73 -19.18
C ILE A 199 6.99 13.10 -19.86
N GLY A 200 7.09 14.16 -19.08
CA GLY A 200 7.12 15.57 -19.53
C GLY A 200 6.24 16.46 -18.67
N PRO A 201 5.59 17.48 -19.24
CA PRO A 201 4.82 18.47 -18.47
C PRO A 201 3.65 17.89 -17.65
N LEU A 202 3.14 16.72 -18.04
CA LEU A 202 2.04 16.04 -17.33
C LEU A 202 2.49 14.82 -16.53
N GLY A 203 3.76 14.42 -16.62
CA GLY A 203 4.24 13.24 -15.94
C GLY A 203 5.69 13.35 -15.48
N ILE A 204 5.91 13.19 -14.19
CA ILE A 204 7.21 13.11 -13.54
C ILE A 204 7.37 11.74 -12.89
N ALA A 205 8.50 11.07 -13.15
CA ALA A 205 8.83 9.80 -12.51
C ALA A 205 10.29 9.77 -12.09
N VAL A 206 10.55 9.83 -10.78
CA VAL A 206 11.90 9.96 -10.21
C VAL A 206 12.09 9.05 -8.99
N SER A 207 13.35 8.78 -8.66
CA SER A 207 13.71 8.09 -7.42
C SER A 207 14.73 8.89 -6.59
N ALA A 208 14.63 8.76 -5.26
CA ALA A 208 15.60 9.32 -4.34
C ALA A 208 16.96 8.63 -4.44
N GLN A 209 16.94 7.31 -4.70
CA GLN A 209 18.15 6.48 -4.83
C GLN A 209 19.05 6.93 -5.99
N ASN A 210 18.48 7.44 -7.07
CA ASN A 210 19.19 7.90 -8.27
C ASN A 210 18.83 9.37 -8.57
N ALA A 211 18.75 10.23 -7.56
CA ALA A 211 18.34 11.62 -7.71
C ALA A 211 19.24 12.41 -8.67
N ASN A 212 20.54 12.12 -8.66
CA ASN A 212 21.51 12.73 -9.58
C ASN A 212 21.32 12.33 -11.06
N ALA A 213 20.63 11.21 -11.31
CA ALA A 213 20.39 10.71 -12.66
C ALA A 213 19.12 11.29 -13.31
N ALA A 214 18.33 12.06 -12.57
CA ALA A 214 17.10 12.66 -13.11
C ALA A 214 17.40 13.56 -14.30
N ARG A 215 16.58 13.46 -15.37
CA ARG A 215 16.67 14.25 -16.60
C ARG A 215 15.27 14.60 -17.09
N THR A 216 15.10 15.77 -17.61
CA THR A 216 13.81 16.26 -18.09
C THR A 216 13.19 15.36 -19.17
N ASP A 217 13.98 14.82 -20.08
CA ASP A 217 13.51 13.99 -21.19
C ASP A 217 13.07 12.57 -20.78
N THR A 218 13.66 12.02 -19.70
CA THR A 218 13.41 10.65 -19.26
C THR A 218 12.65 10.55 -17.94
N HIS A 219 12.63 11.65 -17.17
CA HIS A 219 12.01 11.66 -15.84
C HIS A 219 10.97 12.79 -15.65
N GLY A 220 10.87 13.72 -16.63
CA GLY A 220 9.97 14.87 -16.57
C GLY A 220 10.52 16.08 -15.81
N ILE A 221 11.64 15.90 -15.12
CA ILE A 221 12.36 16.95 -14.36
C ILE A 221 13.83 16.56 -14.23
N ASP A 222 14.69 17.53 -14.04
CA ASP A 222 16.12 17.35 -13.75
C ASP A 222 16.53 17.96 -12.42
N ASP A 223 17.81 17.79 -12.03
CA ASP A 223 18.43 18.38 -10.84
C ASP A 223 17.60 18.27 -9.56
N LEU A 224 17.16 17.05 -9.19
CA LEU A 224 16.45 16.85 -7.93
C LEU A 224 17.24 17.32 -6.69
N PRO A 225 18.57 17.15 -6.59
CA PRO A 225 19.35 17.70 -5.49
C PRO A 225 19.24 19.23 -5.40
N GLY A 226 19.27 19.93 -6.52
CA GLY A 226 19.06 21.38 -6.58
C GLY A 226 17.64 21.79 -6.20
N LEU A 227 16.63 21.09 -6.68
CA LEU A 227 15.23 21.30 -6.32
C LEU A 227 14.99 21.22 -4.81
N VAL A 228 15.58 20.22 -4.15
CA VAL A 228 15.42 20.00 -2.70
C VAL A 228 16.41 20.81 -1.87
N GLY A 229 17.49 21.29 -2.47
CA GLY A 229 18.57 22.02 -1.80
C GLY A 229 19.48 21.13 -0.95
N ARG A 230 19.57 19.81 -1.27
CA ARG A 230 20.45 18.87 -0.57
C ARG A 230 20.88 17.71 -1.47
N ARG A 231 21.98 17.04 -1.08
CA ARG A 231 22.54 15.94 -1.86
C ARG A 231 21.65 14.71 -1.91
N GLU A 232 21.85 13.90 -2.93
CA GLU A 232 21.32 12.54 -3.02
C GLU A 232 21.62 11.75 -1.73
N PRO A 233 20.61 11.14 -1.12
CA PRO A 233 20.78 10.41 0.14
C PRO A 233 21.45 9.04 -0.08
N ASP A 234 22.01 8.48 1.02
CA ASP A 234 22.45 7.09 1.03
C ASP A 234 21.25 6.14 0.91
N GLN A 235 21.40 5.09 0.09
CA GLN A 235 20.37 4.07 -0.10
C GLN A 235 19.95 3.38 1.21
N TYR A 236 20.88 3.19 2.14
CA TYR A 236 20.64 2.54 3.44
C TYR A 236 20.53 3.58 4.57
N SER A 237 19.62 4.53 4.41
CA SER A 237 19.38 5.58 5.40
C SER A 237 17.89 5.92 5.54
N ALA A 238 17.50 6.43 6.70
CA ALA A 238 16.19 7.04 6.92
C ALA A 238 15.97 8.25 5.99
N ASP A 239 17.06 8.91 5.62
CA ASP A 239 17.07 10.10 4.78
C ASP A 239 16.57 9.84 3.36
N LEU A 240 16.67 8.59 2.87
CA LEU A 240 16.13 8.18 1.58
C LEU A 240 14.61 8.45 1.50
N SER A 241 13.86 8.07 2.52
CA SER A 241 12.41 8.31 2.63
C SER A 241 12.07 9.79 2.81
N LEU A 242 12.87 10.50 3.60
CA LEU A 242 12.66 11.93 3.84
C LEU A 242 12.91 12.76 2.57
N PHE A 243 13.87 12.35 1.74
CA PHE A 243 14.12 12.98 0.45
C PHE A 243 12.93 12.82 -0.51
N VAL A 244 12.27 11.66 -0.54
CA VAL A 244 11.04 11.45 -1.32
C VAL A 244 9.97 12.47 -0.95
N LEU A 245 9.74 12.67 0.34
CA LEU A 245 8.74 13.62 0.84
C LEU A 245 9.14 15.07 0.53
N ASP A 246 10.42 15.42 0.67
CA ASP A 246 10.93 16.75 0.34
C ASP A 246 10.77 17.06 -1.16
N VAL A 247 11.06 16.09 -2.05
CA VAL A 247 10.78 16.22 -3.49
C VAL A 247 9.28 16.46 -3.72
N GLY A 248 8.42 15.66 -3.09
CA GLY A 248 6.97 15.83 -3.20
C GLY A 248 6.49 17.24 -2.78
N VAL A 249 7.00 17.77 -1.67
CA VAL A 249 6.71 19.13 -1.19
C VAL A 249 7.14 20.16 -2.24
N ARG A 250 8.37 20.05 -2.76
CA ARG A 250 8.89 21.00 -3.75
C ARG A 250 8.11 20.96 -5.07
N LEU A 251 7.73 19.78 -5.55
CA LEU A 251 6.91 19.63 -6.75
C LEU A 251 5.54 20.33 -6.62
N LEU A 252 4.95 20.34 -5.41
CA LEU A 252 3.72 21.09 -5.15
C LEU A 252 3.97 22.60 -5.06
N GLU A 253 5.00 23.02 -4.34
CA GLU A 253 5.35 24.44 -4.15
C GLU A 253 5.64 25.13 -5.47
N GLU A 254 6.29 24.43 -6.40
CA GLU A 254 6.65 24.96 -7.72
C GLU A 254 5.58 24.71 -8.80
N GLY A 255 4.46 24.03 -8.42
CA GLY A 255 3.35 23.78 -9.34
C GLY A 255 3.62 22.72 -10.41
N HIS A 256 4.64 21.88 -10.24
CA HIS A 256 5.00 20.84 -11.20
C HIS A 256 4.05 19.63 -11.15
N ALA A 257 3.36 19.40 -10.03
CA ALA A 257 2.41 18.30 -9.88
C ALA A 257 1.14 18.73 -9.12
N ARG A 258 0.03 18.10 -9.46
CA ARG A 258 -1.26 18.23 -8.78
C ARG A 258 -1.72 16.93 -8.14
N LEU A 259 -1.25 15.79 -8.66
CA LEU A 259 -1.42 14.47 -8.06
C LEU A 259 -0.04 13.85 -7.86
N LEU A 260 0.24 13.38 -6.64
CA LEU A 260 1.50 12.73 -6.31
C LEU A 260 1.26 11.33 -5.78
N TYR A 261 2.15 10.40 -6.15
CA TYR A 261 2.36 9.15 -5.45
C TYR A 261 3.79 9.13 -4.90
N LEU A 262 3.90 8.97 -3.57
CA LEU A 262 5.17 9.02 -2.85
C LEU A 262 5.37 7.67 -2.14
N SER A 263 6.36 6.88 -2.57
CA SER A 263 6.67 5.58 -1.98
C SER A 263 7.98 5.64 -1.20
N LEU A 264 7.90 5.43 0.11
CA LEU A 264 9.04 5.49 1.02
C LEU A 264 9.87 4.20 0.99
N SER A 265 10.73 4.00 1.97
CA SER A 265 11.55 2.81 2.19
C SER A 265 11.38 2.31 3.62
N ASP A 266 11.35 1.02 3.79
CA ASP A 266 11.21 0.25 5.02
C ASP A 266 12.53 0.04 5.80
N TYR A 267 13.59 0.76 5.44
CA TYR A 267 14.92 0.62 6.07
C TYR A 267 14.86 0.75 7.59
N VAL A 268 14.11 1.74 8.10
CA VAL A 268 13.97 1.97 9.54
C VAL A 268 13.20 0.84 10.20
N GLN A 269 12.15 0.37 9.57
CA GLN A 269 11.24 -0.66 10.11
C GLN A 269 11.91 -2.04 10.20
N HIS A 270 12.81 -2.35 9.27
CA HIS A 270 13.61 -3.57 9.34
C HIS A 270 14.61 -3.57 10.51
N ARG A 271 15.05 -2.41 10.98
CA ARG A 271 16.08 -2.28 12.04
C ARG A 271 15.49 -2.00 13.41
N PHE A 272 14.41 -1.22 13.49
CA PHE A 272 13.93 -0.64 14.71
C PHE A 272 12.47 -0.97 14.98
N ALA A 273 12.18 -1.47 16.17
CA ALA A 273 10.82 -1.72 16.63
C ALA A 273 10.05 -0.39 16.82
N PRO A 274 8.70 -0.42 16.88
CA PRO A 274 7.88 0.79 17.06
C PRO A 274 8.24 1.66 18.25
N SER A 275 8.74 1.06 19.34
CA SER A 275 9.14 1.77 20.56
C SER A 275 10.59 2.27 20.55
N ALA A 276 11.37 2.01 19.51
CA ALA A 276 12.77 2.42 19.43
C ALA A 276 12.87 3.93 19.19
N PRO A 277 13.84 4.62 19.84
CA PRO A 277 14.05 6.05 19.64
C PRO A 277 14.26 6.43 18.17
N GLU A 278 14.98 5.62 17.42
CA GLU A 278 15.26 5.83 15.99
C GLU A 278 13.99 5.78 15.14
N ALA A 279 13.03 4.90 15.48
CA ALA A 279 11.73 4.86 14.83
C ALA A 279 10.92 6.11 15.17
N HIS A 280 10.93 6.55 16.42
CA HIS A 280 10.29 7.80 16.84
C HIS A 280 10.89 9.01 16.11
N ASP A 281 12.24 9.11 16.02
CA ASP A 281 12.92 10.19 15.29
C ASP A 281 12.52 10.22 13.81
N PHE A 282 12.46 9.06 13.18
CA PHE A 282 12.03 8.93 11.78
C PHE A 282 10.58 9.41 11.58
N TYR A 283 9.63 8.91 12.36
CA TYR A 283 8.23 9.30 12.20
C TYR A 283 7.96 10.75 12.58
N ARG A 284 8.70 11.34 13.52
CA ARG A 284 8.69 12.80 13.77
C ARG A 284 9.12 13.58 12.53
N ALA A 285 10.18 13.12 11.87
CA ALA A 285 10.67 13.78 10.65
C ALA A 285 9.69 13.63 9.48
N VAL A 286 9.00 12.48 9.37
CA VAL A 286 7.89 12.28 8.42
C VAL A 286 6.74 13.23 8.75
N ASP A 287 6.32 13.33 10.02
CA ASP A 287 5.21 14.20 10.48
C ASP A 287 5.42 15.67 10.14
N VAL A 288 6.66 16.16 10.22
CA VAL A 288 6.99 17.54 9.79
C VAL A 288 6.60 17.77 8.33
N ARG A 289 6.86 16.80 7.46
CA ARG A 289 6.54 16.86 6.02
C ARG A 289 5.05 16.68 5.75
N ILE A 290 4.39 15.80 6.49
CA ILE A 290 2.91 15.65 6.47
C ILE A 290 2.25 16.99 6.78
N ARG A 291 2.69 17.70 7.81
CA ARG A 291 2.18 19.04 8.12
C ARG A 291 2.43 20.03 6.97
N ARG A 292 3.60 19.96 6.33
CA ARG A 292 3.91 20.84 5.20
C ARG A 292 2.97 20.59 4.02
N PHE A 293 2.67 19.35 3.67
CA PHE A 293 1.65 19.02 2.66
C PHE A 293 0.28 19.63 3.04
N MET A 294 -0.13 19.51 4.30
CA MET A 294 -1.39 20.11 4.77
C MET A 294 -1.41 21.65 4.69
N GLU A 295 -0.29 22.31 5.03
CA GLU A 295 -0.12 23.76 4.90
C GLU A 295 -0.25 24.24 3.45
N LEU A 296 0.17 23.43 2.49
CA LEU A 296 0.03 23.68 1.05
C LEU A 296 -1.39 23.39 0.53
N GLY A 297 -2.35 23.07 1.40
CA GLY A 297 -3.73 22.72 1.04
C GLY A 297 -3.85 21.37 0.33
N CYS A 298 -2.82 20.51 0.41
CA CYS A 298 -2.81 19.20 -0.21
C CYS A 298 -3.71 18.23 0.54
N LEU A 299 -4.56 17.50 -0.18
CA LEU A 299 -5.28 16.35 0.34
C LEU A 299 -4.30 15.17 0.46
N ILE A 300 -4.18 14.61 1.64
CA ILE A 300 -3.30 13.48 1.90
C ILE A 300 -4.13 12.20 2.04
N GLY A 301 -3.80 11.17 1.27
CA GLY A 301 -4.11 9.79 1.55
C GLY A 301 -2.82 9.07 1.95
N ALA A 302 -2.74 8.46 3.14
CA ALA A 302 -1.56 7.73 3.56
C ALA A 302 -1.93 6.31 4.00
N THR A 303 -1.14 5.35 3.55
CA THR A 303 -1.25 3.93 3.92
C THR A 303 0.13 3.30 3.89
N ALA A 304 0.23 1.99 4.13
CA ALA A 304 1.45 1.24 3.88
C ALA A 304 1.19 0.09 2.90
N ASP A 305 2.25 -0.42 2.33
CA ASP A 305 2.26 -1.61 1.49
C ASP A 305 2.22 -2.88 2.34
N HIS A 306 2.82 -2.87 3.52
CA HIS A 306 2.76 -3.94 4.53
C HIS A 306 3.13 -3.41 5.92
N GLY A 307 2.87 -4.24 6.94
CA GLY A 307 3.40 -4.09 8.29
C GLY A 307 4.81 -4.67 8.42
N MET A 308 5.33 -4.72 9.65
CA MET A 308 6.67 -5.21 9.95
C MET A 308 6.71 -5.84 11.34
N HIS A 309 7.13 -7.09 11.44
CA HIS A 309 7.21 -7.79 12.72
C HIS A 309 8.62 -8.32 13.02
N ASP A 310 8.84 -8.55 14.29
CA ASP A 310 10.03 -9.23 14.80
C ASP A 310 9.89 -10.74 14.53
N MET A 311 10.88 -11.30 13.84
CA MET A 311 10.97 -12.72 13.50
C MET A 311 12.23 -13.36 14.13
N ALA A 312 12.49 -12.98 15.37
CA ALA A 312 13.61 -13.51 16.16
C ALA A 312 13.13 -14.15 17.46
N ARG A 313 13.89 -15.12 17.95
CA ARG A 313 13.70 -15.77 19.25
C ARG A 313 14.13 -14.82 20.38
N PRO A 314 13.77 -15.16 21.65
CA PRO A 314 14.17 -14.36 22.80
C PRO A 314 15.70 -14.17 22.96
N ASP A 315 16.48 -15.10 22.44
CA ASP A 315 17.97 -15.06 22.43
C ASP A 315 18.57 -14.27 21.27
N ASN A 316 17.75 -13.53 20.51
CA ASN A 316 18.10 -12.77 19.31
C ASN A 316 18.43 -13.62 18.07
N THR A 317 18.39 -14.94 18.15
CA THR A 317 18.58 -15.78 16.93
C THR A 317 17.35 -15.66 16.03
N PRO A 318 17.53 -15.64 14.69
CA PRO A 318 16.41 -15.64 13.76
C PRO A 318 15.50 -16.85 13.97
N ASN A 319 14.18 -16.61 14.01
CA ASN A 319 13.17 -17.68 14.11
C ASN A 319 12.74 -18.12 12.72
N VAL A 320 13.54 -18.98 12.10
CA VAL A 320 13.40 -19.38 10.70
C VAL A 320 13.08 -20.86 10.58
N ILE A 321 12.16 -21.20 9.67
CA ILE A 321 11.98 -22.55 9.14
C ILE A 321 12.47 -22.56 7.68
N PHE A 322 13.50 -23.34 7.41
CA PHE A 322 14.01 -23.55 6.05
C PHE A 322 13.17 -24.67 5.38
N VAL A 323 12.12 -24.24 4.67
CA VAL A 323 11.12 -25.15 4.07
C VAL A 323 11.79 -26.10 3.06
N GLY A 324 12.81 -25.66 2.33
CA GLY A 324 13.58 -26.53 1.43
C GLY A 324 14.29 -27.66 2.16
N ASP A 325 14.96 -27.36 3.28
CA ASP A 325 15.64 -28.39 4.07
C ASP A 325 14.63 -29.39 4.69
N VAL A 326 13.47 -28.89 5.15
CA VAL A 326 12.38 -29.73 5.67
C VAL A 326 11.84 -30.67 4.60
N LEU A 327 11.62 -30.19 3.39
CA LEU A 327 11.13 -31.00 2.26
C LEU A 327 12.19 -31.99 1.74
N ASP A 328 13.44 -31.57 1.66
CA ASP A 328 14.56 -32.43 1.27
C ASP A 328 14.74 -33.62 2.26
N ALA A 329 14.64 -33.34 3.56
CA ALA A 329 14.72 -34.39 4.59
C ALA A 329 13.56 -35.40 4.50
N ARG A 330 12.38 -34.97 4.06
CA ARG A 330 11.18 -35.83 4.01
C ARG A 330 11.03 -36.56 2.69
N PHE A 331 11.29 -35.89 1.57
CA PHE A 331 10.98 -36.38 0.22
C PHE A 331 12.20 -36.64 -0.67
N GLY A 332 13.38 -36.27 -0.21
CA GLY A 332 14.64 -36.40 -0.96
C GLY A 332 15.08 -35.07 -1.56
N PHE A 333 16.40 -34.88 -1.61
CA PHE A 333 17.04 -33.66 -2.07
C PHE A 333 16.62 -33.28 -3.51
N GLY A 334 16.20 -32.04 -3.69
CA GLY A 334 15.88 -31.48 -5.01
C GLY A 334 14.54 -31.92 -5.60
N THR A 335 13.70 -32.69 -4.89
CA THR A 335 12.35 -33.05 -5.34
C THR A 335 11.38 -31.85 -5.33
N CYS A 336 11.68 -30.86 -4.49
CA CYS A 336 10.95 -29.59 -4.42
C CYS A 336 11.91 -28.41 -4.53
N ARG A 337 11.47 -27.35 -5.20
CA ARG A 337 12.16 -26.05 -5.25
C ARG A 337 11.34 -25.02 -4.48
N VAL A 338 11.94 -24.40 -3.48
CA VAL A 338 11.31 -23.35 -2.69
C VAL A 338 11.75 -21.99 -3.22
N ILE A 339 10.78 -21.11 -3.49
CA ILE A 339 11.00 -19.72 -3.90
C ILE A 339 10.55 -18.80 -2.78
N CYS A 340 11.43 -17.89 -2.39
CA CYS A 340 11.15 -16.83 -1.43
C CYS A 340 10.81 -15.54 -2.20
N PRO A 341 9.53 -15.17 -2.35
CA PRO A 341 9.14 -14.01 -3.19
C PRO A 341 9.60 -12.65 -2.66
N ILE A 342 10.07 -12.59 -1.40
CA ILE A 342 10.71 -11.41 -0.81
C ILE A 342 12.10 -11.14 -1.39
N THR A 343 12.72 -12.13 -2.05
CA THR A 343 14.10 -12.03 -2.55
C THR A 343 14.29 -10.75 -3.37
N ASP A 344 15.30 -9.97 -2.95
CA ASP A 344 15.70 -8.74 -3.59
C ASP A 344 17.23 -8.60 -3.43
N PRO A 345 18.01 -8.68 -4.51
CA PRO A 345 19.47 -8.60 -4.42
C PRO A 345 19.97 -7.22 -3.95
N PHE A 346 19.12 -6.20 -3.99
CA PHE A 346 19.44 -4.86 -3.51
C PHE A 346 19.14 -4.68 -2.02
N VAL A 347 18.48 -5.68 -1.37
CA VAL A 347 18.10 -5.64 0.04
C VAL A 347 18.69 -6.86 0.76
N ARG A 348 19.70 -6.66 1.60
CA ARG A 348 20.43 -7.75 2.26
C ARG A 348 20.08 -7.97 3.72
N HIS A 349 19.48 -6.96 4.36
CA HIS A 349 19.28 -6.94 5.82
C HIS A 349 18.24 -7.96 6.35
N HIS A 350 17.43 -8.58 5.50
CA HIS A 350 16.52 -9.66 5.87
C HIS A 350 16.93 -11.04 5.33
N GLY A 351 18.09 -11.15 4.66
CA GLY A 351 18.58 -12.42 4.13
C GLY A 351 17.64 -13.17 3.18
N ALA A 352 16.74 -12.47 2.49
CA ALA A 352 15.64 -13.02 1.68
C ALA A 352 14.66 -13.91 2.48
N LEU A 353 14.49 -13.65 3.79
CA LEU A 353 13.59 -14.35 4.70
C LEU A 353 12.34 -13.51 4.97
N GLY A 354 11.17 -14.14 4.90
CA GLY A 354 9.88 -13.49 5.16
C GLY A 354 8.79 -14.50 5.52
N GLY A 355 7.57 -14.03 5.76
CA GLY A 355 6.45 -14.88 6.20
C GLY A 355 5.77 -15.72 5.11
N PHE A 356 6.32 -15.76 3.87
CA PHE A 356 5.64 -16.38 2.72
C PHE A 356 6.65 -17.03 1.77
N VAL A 357 6.40 -18.29 1.38
CA VAL A 357 7.19 -18.98 0.32
C VAL A 357 6.29 -19.79 -0.62
N ARG A 358 6.83 -20.10 -1.81
CA ARG A 358 6.21 -20.96 -2.82
C ARG A 358 7.01 -22.22 -2.99
N VAL A 359 6.34 -23.35 -3.05
CA VAL A 359 6.93 -24.66 -3.34
C VAL A 359 6.55 -25.07 -4.75
N HIS A 360 7.55 -25.37 -5.56
CA HIS A 360 7.41 -25.95 -6.88
C HIS A 360 7.88 -27.41 -6.84
N ILE A 361 7.01 -28.31 -7.24
CA ILE A 361 7.28 -29.76 -7.18
C ILE A 361 7.91 -30.20 -8.51
N GLY A 362 9.07 -30.82 -8.43
CA GLY A 362 9.78 -31.35 -9.59
C GLY A 362 9.15 -32.62 -10.16
N ALA A 363 9.55 -32.98 -11.38
CA ALA A 363 9.11 -34.23 -12.02
C ALA A 363 9.48 -35.43 -11.15
N GLY A 364 8.53 -36.31 -10.84
CA GLY A 364 8.72 -37.47 -9.95
C GLY A 364 8.82 -37.16 -8.47
N GLY A 365 8.57 -35.89 -8.08
CA GLY A 365 8.47 -35.47 -6.68
C GLY A 365 7.17 -35.92 -5.98
N PRO A 366 6.95 -35.53 -4.71
CA PRO A 366 5.74 -35.83 -3.97
C PRO A 366 4.49 -35.21 -4.60
N SER A 367 3.30 -35.66 -4.20
CA SER A 367 2.07 -34.93 -4.55
C SER A 367 1.96 -33.63 -3.74
N ALA A 368 1.23 -32.64 -4.26
CA ALA A 368 0.93 -31.42 -3.51
C ALA A 368 0.23 -31.73 -2.18
N GLY A 369 -0.63 -32.73 -2.15
CA GLY A 369 -1.29 -33.20 -0.94
C GLY A 369 -0.32 -33.75 0.12
N ASP A 370 0.72 -34.47 -0.28
CA ASP A 370 1.76 -34.97 0.64
C ASP A 370 2.58 -33.81 1.24
N VAL A 371 2.93 -32.82 0.40
CA VAL A 371 3.64 -31.60 0.84
C VAL A 371 2.80 -30.82 1.82
N ILE A 372 1.51 -30.59 1.52
CA ILE A 372 0.57 -29.88 2.39
C ILE A 372 0.42 -30.63 3.71
N ALA A 373 0.17 -31.94 3.69
CA ALA A 373 0.01 -32.74 4.90
C ALA A 373 1.26 -32.67 5.78
N HIS A 374 2.45 -32.72 5.17
CA HIS A 374 3.69 -32.65 5.93
C HIS A 374 3.91 -31.27 6.54
N LEU A 375 3.83 -30.20 5.75
CA LEU A 375 4.08 -28.83 6.24
C LEU A 375 3.01 -28.34 7.22
N SER A 376 1.74 -28.74 7.05
CA SER A 376 0.67 -28.43 8.01
C SER A 376 0.84 -29.06 9.39
N SER A 377 1.76 -30.03 9.54
CA SER A 377 2.09 -30.60 10.86
C SER A 377 2.96 -29.70 11.73
N PHE A 378 3.53 -28.64 11.16
CA PHE A 378 4.35 -27.65 11.87
C PHE A 378 3.45 -26.56 12.45
N PRO A 379 3.45 -26.35 13.78
CA PRO A 379 2.59 -25.36 14.42
C PRO A 379 2.93 -23.92 14.03
N GLU A 380 4.09 -23.69 13.44
CA GLU A 380 4.56 -22.39 12.94
C GLU A 380 3.89 -21.98 11.62
N MET A 381 3.26 -22.92 10.91
CA MET A 381 2.53 -22.61 9.67
C MET A 381 1.13 -22.08 9.99
N GLU A 382 0.74 -20.98 9.39
CA GLU A 382 -0.60 -20.42 9.50
C GLU A 382 -1.51 -20.99 8.41
N GLU A 383 -1.03 -20.99 7.16
CA GLU A 383 -1.70 -21.60 6.02
C GLU A 383 -0.71 -22.37 5.15
N VAL A 384 -1.14 -23.53 4.70
CA VAL A 384 -0.47 -24.35 3.68
C VAL A 384 -1.53 -24.77 2.67
N LEU A 385 -1.46 -24.19 1.47
CA LEU A 385 -2.52 -24.27 0.45
C LEU A 385 -1.95 -24.75 -0.87
N THR A 386 -2.77 -25.36 -1.71
CA THR A 386 -2.43 -25.45 -3.14
C THR A 386 -2.31 -24.03 -3.75
N GLY A 387 -1.49 -23.86 -4.78
CA GLY A 387 -1.38 -22.58 -5.47
C GLY A 387 -2.74 -22.06 -5.96
N ALA A 388 -3.61 -22.94 -6.43
CA ALA A 388 -4.95 -22.59 -6.89
C ALA A 388 -5.84 -22.07 -5.74
N GLU A 389 -5.81 -22.73 -4.56
CA GLU A 389 -6.53 -22.27 -3.38
C GLU A 389 -5.98 -20.96 -2.85
N ALA A 390 -4.66 -20.77 -2.88
CA ALA A 390 -4.02 -19.52 -2.49
C ALA A 390 -4.44 -18.37 -3.43
N CYS A 391 -4.46 -18.59 -4.76
CA CYS A 391 -4.96 -17.62 -5.72
C CYS A 391 -6.40 -17.23 -5.46
N ALA A 392 -7.28 -18.21 -5.23
CA ALA A 392 -8.71 -17.97 -5.00
C ALA A 392 -8.97 -17.26 -3.66
N ARG A 393 -8.21 -17.58 -2.61
CA ARG A 393 -8.41 -17.03 -1.26
C ARG A 393 -7.83 -15.64 -1.10
N HIS A 394 -6.70 -15.38 -1.74
CA HIS A 394 -5.88 -14.17 -1.51
C HIS A 394 -5.74 -13.27 -2.75
N ASP A 395 -6.52 -13.53 -3.80
CA ASP A 395 -6.51 -12.76 -5.06
C ASP A 395 -5.10 -12.64 -5.69
N LEU A 396 -4.34 -13.76 -5.72
CA LEU A 396 -2.98 -13.80 -6.26
C LEU A 396 -2.99 -14.02 -7.79
N SER A 397 -1.85 -13.74 -8.44
CA SER A 397 -1.65 -14.01 -9.87
C SER A 397 -1.18 -15.46 -10.07
N PRO A 398 -1.95 -16.32 -10.79
CA PRO A 398 -1.60 -17.73 -10.97
C PRO A 398 -0.26 -17.95 -11.69
N GLU A 399 0.15 -16.99 -12.51
CA GLU A 399 1.41 -17.08 -13.29
C GLU A 399 2.65 -17.04 -12.40
N MET A 400 2.53 -16.44 -11.20
CA MET A 400 3.63 -16.33 -10.25
C MET A 400 3.54 -17.35 -9.11
N GLU A 401 2.45 -18.16 -9.04
CA GLU A 401 2.26 -19.09 -7.91
C GLU A 401 2.96 -20.43 -8.12
N GLY A 402 3.27 -21.09 -6.97
CA GLY A 402 3.79 -22.43 -6.87
C GLY A 402 2.73 -23.53 -6.97
N ASP A 403 3.12 -24.78 -6.78
CA ASP A 403 2.19 -25.90 -6.59
C ASP A 403 1.59 -25.84 -5.17
N VAL A 404 2.40 -25.38 -4.19
CA VAL A 404 1.97 -25.15 -2.80
C VAL A 404 2.47 -23.77 -2.36
N THR A 405 1.61 -23.06 -1.66
CA THR A 405 1.87 -21.78 -0.99
C THR A 405 1.91 -22.00 0.50
N VAL A 406 2.93 -21.47 1.16
CA VAL A 406 3.13 -21.60 2.61
C VAL A 406 3.21 -20.23 3.24
N ILE A 407 2.40 -19.99 4.26
CA ILE A 407 2.35 -18.75 5.02
C ILE A 407 2.64 -19.05 6.50
N ALA A 408 3.59 -18.35 7.07
CA ALA A 408 3.99 -18.51 8.46
C ALA A 408 3.07 -17.74 9.43
N ARG A 409 3.04 -18.20 10.66
CA ARG A 409 2.46 -17.45 11.78
C ARG A 409 3.32 -16.23 12.14
N LEU A 410 2.70 -15.31 12.85
CA LEU A 410 3.39 -14.16 13.43
C LEU A 410 4.69 -14.57 14.16
N GLY A 411 5.76 -13.86 13.86
CA GLY A 411 7.06 -14.05 14.48
C GLY A 411 7.89 -15.20 13.92
N VAL A 412 7.49 -15.79 12.78
CA VAL A 412 8.22 -16.86 12.10
C VAL A 412 8.56 -16.44 10.68
N ALA A 413 9.83 -16.59 10.29
CA ALA A 413 10.28 -16.43 8.92
C ALA A 413 10.40 -17.79 8.23
N LEU A 414 10.19 -17.79 6.91
CA LEU A 414 10.39 -18.93 6.03
C LEU A 414 11.57 -18.67 5.10
N GLY A 415 12.36 -19.71 4.84
CA GLY A 415 13.46 -19.69 3.90
C GLY A 415 13.43 -20.89 2.94
N ALA A 416 14.26 -20.85 1.91
CA ALA A 416 14.49 -21.99 1.03
C ALA A 416 15.36 -23.03 1.76
N ARG A 417 16.65 -23.04 1.56
CA ARG A 417 17.59 -23.87 2.34
C ARG A 417 18.51 -22.97 3.15
N ALA A 418 18.94 -23.41 4.33
CA ALA A 418 19.82 -22.62 5.18
C ALA A 418 21.08 -22.13 4.47
N ALA A 419 21.64 -22.97 3.60
CA ALA A 419 22.83 -22.64 2.80
C ALA A 419 22.59 -21.56 1.71
N GLU A 420 21.33 -21.25 1.40
CA GLU A 420 20.96 -20.25 0.38
C GLU A 420 20.76 -18.84 0.96
N HIS A 421 20.81 -18.68 2.30
CA HIS A 421 20.54 -17.42 2.98
C HIS A 421 21.78 -16.90 3.71
N ASP A 422 22.21 -15.70 3.33
CA ASP A 422 23.30 -14.99 4.03
C ASP A 422 22.69 -14.10 5.12
N LEU A 423 22.88 -14.48 6.38
CA LEU A 423 22.43 -13.74 7.55
C LEU A 423 23.53 -12.85 8.15
N SER A 424 24.70 -12.77 7.53
CA SER A 424 25.83 -11.95 8.02
C SER A 424 25.48 -10.46 8.08
N ALA A 425 24.57 -10.01 7.22
CA ALA A 425 24.12 -8.61 7.19
C ALA A 425 23.26 -8.21 8.41
N LEU A 426 22.74 -9.18 9.19
CA LEU A 426 22.07 -8.89 10.46
C LEU A 426 23.06 -8.36 11.52
N ALA A 427 24.34 -8.74 11.42
CA ALA A 427 25.40 -8.27 12.33
C ALA A 427 25.06 -8.35 13.83
N GLY A 428 24.22 -9.35 14.21
CA GLY A 428 23.73 -9.53 15.59
C GLY A 428 22.45 -8.74 15.94
N GLU A 429 21.90 -7.98 15.01
CA GLU A 429 20.57 -7.35 15.15
C GLU A 429 19.46 -8.41 15.01
N ARG A 430 18.27 -8.09 15.54
CA ARG A 430 17.10 -8.96 15.42
C ARG A 430 16.59 -8.98 13.99
N LEU A 431 16.22 -10.16 13.51
CA LEU A 431 15.52 -10.27 12.23
C LEU A 431 14.12 -9.65 12.36
N ARG A 432 13.87 -8.60 11.59
CA ARG A 432 12.55 -8.02 11.39
C ARG A 432 12.19 -8.14 9.91
N SER A 433 11.01 -8.67 9.62
CA SER A 433 10.59 -8.92 8.26
C SER A 433 9.05 -8.95 8.13
N HIS A 434 8.59 -9.30 6.94
CA HIS A 434 7.18 -9.25 6.55
C HIS A 434 6.90 -10.36 5.52
N GLY A 435 5.68 -10.42 4.98
CA GLY A 435 5.30 -11.36 3.93
C GLY A 435 4.04 -12.15 4.22
N GLY A 436 3.70 -12.35 5.49
CA GLY A 436 2.58 -13.16 5.95
C GLY A 436 1.28 -12.38 6.18
N ILE A 437 0.30 -13.10 6.72
CA ILE A 437 -1.02 -12.54 7.09
C ILE A 437 -0.89 -11.53 8.23
N ALA A 438 0.06 -11.75 9.14
CA ALA A 438 0.27 -10.86 10.27
C ALA A 438 0.60 -9.42 9.84
N GLU A 439 1.33 -9.26 8.73
CA GLU A 439 1.76 -7.96 8.21
C GLU A 439 0.76 -7.31 7.25
N GLN A 440 -0.47 -7.88 7.12
CA GLN A 440 -1.52 -7.28 6.30
C GLN A 440 -2.13 -6.01 6.90
N ARG A 441 -2.15 -5.88 8.25
CA ARG A 441 -2.68 -4.67 8.89
C ARG A 441 -1.77 -3.49 8.63
N VAL A 442 -2.34 -2.43 8.04
CA VAL A 442 -1.63 -1.20 7.71
C VAL A 442 -2.47 0.01 8.07
N PRO A 443 -1.86 1.17 8.37
CA PRO A 443 -2.62 2.40 8.59
C PRO A 443 -3.37 2.81 7.31
N PHE A 444 -4.52 3.46 7.49
CA PHE A 444 -5.30 4.04 6.41
C PHE A 444 -5.80 5.42 6.84
N LEU A 445 -5.22 6.46 6.28
CA LEU A 445 -5.38 7.83 6.72
C LEU A 445 -5.80 8.71 5.55
N VAL A 446 -6.79 9.58 5.76
CA VAL A 446 -7.18 10.62 4.79
C VAL A 446 -7.29 11.95 5.54
N SER A 447 -6.63 13.01 5.06
CA SER A 447 -6.60 14.32 5.75
C SER A 447 -7.89 15.13 5.63
N ALA A 448 -8.97 14.51 5.18
CA ALA A 448 -10.33 15.04 5.17
C ALA A 448 -11.30 13.96 5.65
N PRO A 449 -12.49 14.33 6.16
CA PRO A 449 -13.53 13.36 6.49
C PRO A 449 -13.93 12.55 5.26
N LEU A 450 -14.31 11.29 5.46
CA LEU A 450 -14.84 10.44 4.40
C LEU A 450 -16.37 10.51 4.37
N ASP A 451 -16.91 10.56 3.15
CA ASP A 451 -18.35 10.48 2.91
C ASP A 451 -18.92 9.18 3.51
N PRO A 452 -19.96 9.27 4.35
CA PRO A 452 -20.60 8.10 4.96
C PRO A 452 -21.11 7.07 3.94
N VAL A 453 -21.57 7.51 2.75
CA VAL A 453 -22.02 6.62 1.67
C VAL A 453 -20.82 5.86 1.11
N TRP A 454 -19.72 6.57 0.80
CA TRP A 454 -18.48 5.94 0.36
C TRP A 454 -17.99 4.93 1.42
N ARG A 455 -17.97 5.33 2.69
CA ARG A 455 -17.50 4.46 3.79
C ARG A 455 -18.37 3.21 3.98
N THR A 456 -19.68 3.34 3.78
CA THR A 456 -20.63 2.22 3.86
C THR A 456 -20.41 1.24 2.68
N ALA A 457 -20.08 1.76 1.51
CA ALA A 457 -19.76 0.93 0.34
C ALA A 457 -18.41 0.18 0.49
N HIS A 458 -17.52 0.64 1.38
CA HIS A 458 -16.21 0.06 1.65
C HIS A 458 -16.09 -0.45 3.11
N PRO A 459 -16.84 -1.49 3.51
CA PRO A 459 -16.88 -1.97 4.90
C PRO A 459 -15.53 -2.57 5.36
N ARG A 460 -14.77 -3.12 4.42
CA ARG A 460 -13.41 -3.65 4.63
C ARG A 460 -12.46 -2.93 3.70
N LEU A 461 -11.66 -2.05 4.25
CA LEU A 461 -10.68 -1.28 3.48
C LEU A 461 -9.51 -2.18 3.08
N ARG A 462 -9.11 -2.03 1.83
CA ARG A 462 -7.82 -2.51 1.32
C ARG A 462 -6.88 -1.31 1.17
N ASN A 463 -5.59 -1.52 1.33
CA ASN A 463 -4.63 -0.43 1.15
C ASN A 463 -4.76 0.25 -0.22
N TYR A 464 -5.09 -0.51 -1.27
CA TYR A 464 -5.28 0.01 -2.63
C TYR A 464 -6.60 0.80 -2.84
N ASP A 465 -7.45 0.92 -1.82
CA ASP A 465 -8.61 1.82 -1.85
C ASP A 465 -8.20 3.29 -1.55
N ILE A 466 -6.94 3.55 -1.23
CA ILE A 466 -6.49 4.87 -0.76
C ILE A 466 -6.66 5.98 -1.82
N PHE A 467 -6.41 5.70 -3.11
CA PHE A 467 -6.69 6.66 -4.16
C PHE A 467 -8.19 6.94 -4.30
N ASP A 468 -9.01 5.88 -4.19
CA ASP A 468 -10.46 6.02 -4.25
C ASP A 468 -11.00 6.80 -3.06
N ALA A 469 -10.48 6.51 -1.85
CA ALA A 469 -10.81 7.27 -0.64
C ALA A 469 -10.44 8.75 -0.77
N ALA A 470 -9.25 9.06 -1.28
CA ALA A 470 -8.79 10.44 -1.43
C ALA A 470 -9.55 11.20 -2.53
N LEU A 471 -9.81 10.57 -3.69
CA LEU A 471 -10.36 11.27 -4.85
C LEU A 471 -11.89 11.24 -4.93
N ASN A 472 -12.54 10.22 -4.38
CA ASN A 472 -13.98 10.04 -4.41
C ASN A 472 -14.64 10.08 -3.03
N GLY A 473 -13.93 9.64 -1.98
CA GLY A 473 -14.46 9.51 -0.64
C GLY A 473 -14.27 10.73 0.24
N ALA A 474 -13.26 11.55 0.00
CA ALA A 474 -12.97 12.72 0.81
C ALA A 474 -14.01 13.83 0.61
N ILE A 475 -14.56 14.34 1.70
CA ILE A 475 -15.45 15.51 1.71
C ILE A 475 -14.57 16.77 1.69
N ALA A 476 -14.94 17.76 0.81
CA ALA A 476 -14.19 19.02 0.63
C ALA A 476 -14.33 19.94 1.84
#